data_4c88a220d7e51695970d8f127af834a9
#
_entry.id   4c88a220d7e51695970d8f127af834a9
#
_cell.length_a   1.000
_cell.length_b   1.000
_cell.length_c   1.000
_cell.angle_alpha   90.00
_cell.angle_beta   90.00
_cell.angle_gamma   90.00
#
_symmetry.space_group_name_H-M   'P 1'
#
loop_
_entity.id
_entity.type
_entity.pdbx_description
1 polymer ?
#
loop_
_entity_poly.entity_id
_entity_poly.type
_entity_poly.pdbx_seq_one_letter_code
_entity_poly.pdbx_strand_id
1 'polypeptide(L)'
;MTKWRLVLIPAALAMLAGCGVRQAVTPVAAEPVKAIAVTTANAVTREVPADFEESGSFVADEISDIAPPVAGRVIATPVDVGARVKAGQVICELDHRDAELKLQQARAILQEATAGVRQARSRIGLTEGAFDANLVPEVAAAQANFRSAQAQAKLAAADSQRYASLVATGDVSKSAAEKARTQQETAEAQANAARQQYEAAANNARWNFEGVQTTTASLDSVKAQLAQAEKGLADTTIRAPFDGFITARPVAAGEYVGLGAKIATIVRIASLRLELQTPEQRASQAHLGDAVVAHVAAFPGRDFLGRVSAINASVDPASRVFILEARFQNPDAALKPGMFATAKVRQPGGMPGVFVPKVAVVRDKTTDSNQVFVVQDGKVRLRVVSVGDQIGDSVRILSGIADGDVVATSNRTELFDGAQVTQK
;
A
#
# COMPACT_ATOMS: atom_id res chain seq x y z
N MET A 1 52.78 -52.76 -17.18
CA MET A 1 52.94 -54.16 -17.64
C MET A 1 52.32 -54.25 -18.99
N THR A 2 52.99 -54.38 -19.95
CA THR A 2 53.59 -55.31 -20.91
C THR A 2 53.14 -54.90 -22.30
N LYS A 3 54.02 -54.27 -23.05
CA LYS A 3 54.88 -54.76 -24.16
C LYS A 3 54.13 -54.97 -25.45
N TRP A 4 54.46 -54.18 -26.50
CA TRP A 4 55.36 -54.42 -27.64
C TRP A 4 54.76 -55.34 -28.73
N ARG A 5 54.69 -54.85 -30.01
CA ARG A 5 55.73 -55.22 -31.03
C ARG A 5 55.53 -54.43 -32.33
N LEU A 6 56.59 -53.79 -32.69
CA LEU A 6 57.02 -53.34 -34.00
C LEU A 6 57.17 -54.51 -34.94
N VAL A 7 56.80 -54.38 -36.21
CA VAL A 7 57.41 -55.15 -37.31
C VAL A 7 57.66 -54.22 -38.48
N LEU A 8 58.94 -54.14 -38.81
CA LEU A 8 59.54 -53.46 -39.96
C LEU A 8 59.84 -54.49 -41.08
N ILE A 9 59.97 -53.96 -42.36
CA ILE A 9 60.91 -54.39 -43.42
C ILE A 9 60.24 -55.20 -44.59
N PRO A 10 60.75 -55.08 -45.83
CA PRO A 10 61.48 -54.05 -46.54
C PRO A 10 61.08 -53.79 -48.03
N ALA A 11 61.82 -52.90 -48.63
CA ALA A 11 61.83 -52.41 -50.00
C ALA A 11 62.11 -53.54 -51.09
N ALA A 12 61.57 -53.28 -52.28
CA ALA A 12 62.14 -53.80 -53.52
C ALA A 12 62.01 -52.75 -54.64
N LEU A 13 63.13 -52.33 -55.11
CA LEU A 13 63.45 -51.42 -56.22
C LEU A 13 63.29 -52.18 -57.55
N ALA A 14 62.55 -51.63 -58.53
CA ALA A 14 62.67 -52.02 -59.90
C ALA A 14 62.49 -50.80 -60.83
N MET A 15 63.60 -50.32 -61.39
CA MET A 15 63.63 -49.39 -62.52
C MET A 15 63.15 -50.08 -63.81
N LEU A 16 62.27 -49.41 -64.56
CA LEU A 16 62.20 -49.55 -66.00
C LEU A 16 61.84 -48.23 -66.67
N ALA A 17 62.76 -47.77 -67.50
CA ALA A 17 62.62 -46.59 -68.35
C ALA A 17 61.65 -46.87 -69.49
N GLY A 18 60.73 -45.98 -69.78
CA GLY A 18 59.86 -46.00 -70.96
C GLY A 18 59.59 -44.57 -71.42
N CYS A 19 60.22 -44.14 -72.51
CA CYS A 19 59.91 -42.91 -73.25
C CYS A 19 58.49 -42.97 -73.80
N GLY A 20 57.65 -41.98 -73.50
CA GLY A 20 56.30 -41.82 -74.05
C GLY A 20 55.93 -40.37 -74.20
N VAL A 21 56.06 -39.85 -75.36
CA VAL A 21 55.37 -38.77 -76.09
C VAL A 21 54.57 -37.75 -75.22
N ARG A 22 55.01 -36.52 -75.14
CA ARG A 22 54.22 -35.31 -74.68
C ARG A 22 53.11 -35.09 -75.73
N GLN A 23 51.85 -35.41 -75.35
CA GLN A 23 50.68 -34.84 -76.01
C GLN A 23 50.39 -33.49 -75.29
N ALA A 24 50.38 -32.42 -76.04
CA ALA A 24 49.94 -31.12 -75.61
C ALA A 24 48.42 -31.21 -75.34
N VAL A 25 48.05 -31.10 -74.08
CA VAL A 25 46.65 -30.88 -73.65
C VAL A 25 46.28 -29.46 -74.00
N THR A 26 45.45 -29.28 -75.01
CA THR A 26 44.76 -28.04 -75.29
C THR A 26 43.90 -27.62 -74.07
N PRO A 27 43.95 -26.35 -73.58
CA PRO A 27 43.04 -25.91 -72.52
C PRO A 27 41.64 -25.97 -73.11
N VAL A 28 40.77 -26.79 -72.51
CA VAL A 28 39.33 -26.72 -72.72
C VAL A 28 38.89 -25.37 -72.25
N ALA A 29 38.45 -24.53 -73.14
CA ALA A 29 37.80 -23.25 -72.79
C ALA A 29 36.61 -23.61 -71.93
N ALA A 30 36.59 -23.11 -70.66
CA ALA A 30 35.46 -23.21 -69.75
C ALA A 30 34.25 -22.52 -70.45
N GLU A 31 33.21 -23.27 -70.69
CA GLU A 31 31.93 -22.71 -71.13
C GLU A 31 31.54 -21.56 -70.17
N PRO A 32 31.04 -20.44 -70.68
CA PRO A 32 30.60 -19.34 -69.83
C PRO A 32 29.45 -19.85 -68.93
N VAL A 33 29.70 -19.94 -67.63
CA VAL A 33 28.69 -20.31 -66.65
C VAL A 33 27.56 -19.31 -66.79
N LYS A 34 26.40 -19.76 -67.25
CA LYS A 34 25.20 -18.95 -67.48
C LYS A 34 24.76 -18.38 -66.13
N ALA A 35 24.98 -17.10 -65.91
CA ALA A 35 24.57 -16.45 -64.68
C ALA A 35 23.03 -16.50 -64.52
N ILE A 36 22.57 -16.93 -63.37
CA ILE A 36 21.14 -17.03 -63.05
C ILE A 36 20.62 -15.66 -62.66
N ALA A 37 19.60 -15.13 -63.34
CA ALA A 37 18.99 -13.86 -62.99
C ALA A 37 18.17 -13.99 -61.71
N VAL A 38 18.48 -13.24 -60.66
CA VAL A 38 17.79 -13.25 -59.36
C VAL A 38 17.35 -11.86 -58.97
N THR A 39 16.17 -11.78 -58.38
CA THR A 39 15.80 -10.59 -57.59
C THR A 39 16.37 -10.72 -56.19
N THR A 40 16.79 -9.63 -55.60
CA THR A 40 17.44 -9.61 -54.31
C THR A 40 16.67 -8.68 -53.33
N ALA A 41 16.84 -8.93 -52.06
CA ALA A 41 16.41 -8.03 -51.00
C ALA A 41 17.51 -7.89 -49.94
N ASN A 42 17.62 -6.76 -49.32
CA ASN A 42 18.58 -6.56 -48.23
C ASN A 42 17.97 -7.12 -46.92
N ALA A 43 18.81 -7.77 -46.12
CA ALA A 43 18.55 -8.05 -44.75
C ALA A 43 18.53 -6.72 -43.96
N VAL A 44 17.46 -6.43 -43.27
CA VAL A 44 17.26 -5.14 -42.57
C VAL A 44 17.09 -5.40 -41.10
N THR A 45 17.88 -4.70 -40.29
CA THR A 45 17.69 -4.70 -38.83
C THR A 45 16.49 -3.83 -38.46
N ARG A 46 15.55 -4.42 -37.74
CA ARG A 46 14.38 -3.73 -37.17
C ARG A 46 14.32 -4.02 -35.67
N GLU A 47 13.86 -3.04 -34.91
CA GLU A 47 13.55 -3.29 -33.51
C GLU A 47 12.32 -4.19 -33.40
N VAL A 48 12.46 -5.30 -32.70
CA VAL A 48 11.36 -6.22 -32.37
C VAL A 48 10.95 -5.92 -30.95
N PRO A 49 9.68 -5.61 -30.69
CA PRO A 49 9.21 -5.47 -29.33
C PRO A 49 9.57 -6.71 -28.51
N ALA A 50 10.19 -6.53 -27.38
CA ALA A 50 10.56 -7.62 -26.48
C ALA A 50 9.37 -8.03 -25.61
N ASP A 51 8.16 -8.08 -26.22
CA ASP A 51 6.93 -8.45 -25.52
C ASP A 51 6.95 -9.92 -25.14
N PHE A 52 6.38 -10.23 -23.99
CA PHE A 52 6.13 -11.60 -23.59
C PHE A 52 4.67 -11.80 -23.18
N GLU A 53 4.19 -13.02 -23.32
CA GLU A 53 2.80 -13.38 -23.04
C GLU A 53 2.76 -14.37 -21.89
N GLU A 54 1.93 -14.07 -20.90
CA GLU A 54 1.73 -14.89 -19.71
C GLU A 54 0.24 -14.98 -19.38
N SER A 55 -0.10 -16.04 -18.68
CA SER A 55 -1.47 -16.31 -18.28
C SER A 55 -1.67 -16.03 -16.79
N GLY A 56 -2.87 -15.61 -16.44
CA GLY A 56 -3.18 -15.33 -15.04
C GLY A 56 -4.67 -15.20 -14.78
N SER A 57 -5.01 -14.87 -13.54
CA SER A 57 -6.39 -14.65 -13.11
C SER A 57 -6.57 -13.28 -12.49
N PHE A 58 -7.72 -12.66 -12.74
CA PHE A 58 -8.09 -11.43 -12.09
C PHE A 58 -8.47 -11.68 -10.63
N VAL A 59 -7.89 -10.90 -9.74
CA VAL A 59 -8.25 -10.84 -8.32
C VAL A 59 -8.79 -9.45 -7.98
N ALA A 60 -9.67 -9.40 -7.00
CA ALA A 60 -10.18 -8.11 -6.54
C ALA A 60 -9.08 -7.28 -5.90
N ASP A 61 -9.18 -5.96 -6.03
CA ASP A 61 -8.26 -5.03 -5.37
C ASP A 61 -8.40 -5.12 -3.85
N GLU A 62 -9.63 -5.30 -3.37
CA GLU A 62 -9.94 -5.45 -1.96
C GLU A 62 -11.14 -6.38 -1.76
N ILE A 63 -11.00 -7.31 -0.80
CA ILE A 63 -12.07 -8.20 -0.36
C ILE A 63 -12.16 -8.07 1.16
N SER A 64 -13.36 -7.87 1.68
CA SER A 64 -13.60 -7.81 3.11
C SER A 64 -14.77 -8.71 3.51
N ASP A 65 -14.51 -9.59 4.46
CA ASP A 65 -15.54 -10.32 5.17
C ASP A 65 -16.03 -9.46 6.32
N ILE A 66 -17.29 -9.05 6.26
CA ILE A 66 -17.92 -8.18 7.24
C ILE A 66 -18.45 -9.05 8.39
N ALA A 67 -17.99 -8.73 9.59
CA ALA A 67 -18.43 -9.37 10.83
C ALA A 67 -18.99 -8.32 11.80
N PRO A 68 -19.96 -8.67 12.67
CA PRO A 68 -20.52 -7.74 13.63
C PRO A 68 -19.55 -7.55 14.80
N PRO A 69 -19.36 -6.32 15.27
CA PRO A 69 -18.54 -6.03 16.45
C PRO A 69 -19.27 -6.36 17.78
N VAL A 70 -20.58 -6.59 17.72
CA VAL A 70 -21.42 -7.01 18.85
C VAL A 70 -22.30 -8.19 18.45
N ALA A 71 -22.60 -9.07 19.40
CA ALA A 71 -23.53 -10.17 19.17
C ALA A 71 -24.98 -9.67 19.28
N GLY A 72 -25.86 -10.22 18.45
CA GLY A 72 -27.26 -9.83 18.46
C GLY A 72 -28.12 -10.62 17.46
N ARG A 73 -29.42 -10.41 17.51
CA ARG A 73 -30.35 -10.95 16.52
C ARG A 73 -30.44 -10.02 15.34
N VAL A 74 -30.36 -10.54 14.14
CA VAL A 74 -30.54 -9.79 12.88
C VAL A 74 -32.01 -9.37 12.75
N ILE A 75 -32.26 -8.07 12.64
CA ILE A 75 -33.60 -7.53 12.36
C ILE A 75 -33.79 -7.42 10.85
N ALA A 76 -32.84 -6.86 10.15
CA ALA A 76 -32.93 -6.59 8.72
C ALA A 76 -31.59 -6.73 8.00
N THR A 77 -31.67 -7.14 6.75
CA THR A 77 -30.53 -7.17 5.80
C THR A 77 -30.98 -6.45 4.52
N PRO A 78 -30.87 -5.10 4.47
CA PRO A 78 -31.41 -4.28 3.38
C PRO A 78 -30.67 -4.45 2.04
N VAL A 79 -29.62 -5.29 2.00
CA VAL A 79 -28.82 -5.53 0.78
C VAL A 79 -28.78 -7.02 0.45
N ASP A 80 -28.87 -7.32 -0.85
CA ASP A 80 -28.80 -8.69 -1.37
C ASP A 80 -27.47 -8.98 -2.07
N VAL A 81 -27.21 -10.27 -2.32
CA VAL A 81 -26.05 -10.71 -3.13
C VAL A 81 -26.15 -10.13 -4.54
N GLY A 82 -25.05 -9.60 -5.04
CA GLY A 82 -24.97 -8.91 -6.32
C GLY A 82 -25.27 -7.40 -6.24
N ALA A 83 -25.79 -6.90 -5.13
CA ALA A 83 -26.07 -5.48 -4.96
C ALA A 83 -24.77 -4.65 -4.87
N ARG A 84 -24.78 -3.47 -5.48
CA ARG A 84 -23.74 -2.46 -5.30
C ARG A 84 -24.01 -1.68 -4.02
N VAL A 85 -23.01 -1.53 -3.19
CA VAL A 85 -23.06 -0.75 -1.94
C VAL A 85 -22.01 0.35 -1.92
N LYS A 86 -22.33 1.44 -1.23
CA LYS A 86 -21.42 2.56 -0.98
C LYS A 86 -20.84 2.47 0.43
N ALA A 87 -19.65 3.05 0.62
CA ALA A 87 -19.06 3.20 1.95
C ALA A 87 -20.06 3.86 2.92
N GLY A 88 -20.20 3.28 4.13
CA GLY A 88 -21.15 3.72 5.14
C GLY A 88 -22.61 3.24 4.94
N GLN A 89 -22.96 2.63 3.81
CA GLN A 89 -24.30 2.06 3.58
C GLN A 89 -24.56 0.90 4.54
N VAL A 90 -25.78 0.82 5.08
CA VAL A 90 -26.19 -0.24 5.99
C VAL A 90 -26.31 -1.57 5.24
N ILE A 91 -25.67 -2.61 5.78
CA ILE A 91 -25.69 -3.98 5.25
C ILE A 91 -26.58 -4.85 6.10
N CYS A 92 -26.51 -4.68 7.41
CA CYS A 92 -27.25 -5.49 8.38
C CYS A 92 -27.58 -4.64 9.60
N GLU A 93 -28.76 -4.85 10.17
CA GLU A 93 -29.20 -4.23 11.42
C GLU A 93 -29.46 -5.32 12.45
N LEU A 94 -28.85 -5.20 13.62
CA LEU A 94 -29.07 -6.05 14.77
C LEU A 94 -30.12 -5.42 15.68
N ASP A 95 -30.72 -6.23 16.58
CA ASP A 95 -31.63 -5.74 17.61
C ASP A 95 -30.91 -4.75 18.52
N HIS A 96 -31.34 -3.51 18.48
CA HIS A 96 -30.70 -2.36 19.14
C HIS A 96 -31.42 -1.99 20.46
N ARG A 97 -32.56 -2.64 20.82
CA ARG A 97 -33.36 -2.25 21.98
C ARG A 97 -32.59 -2.27 23.30
N ASP A 98 -31.78 -3.29 23.53
CA ASP A 98 -30.93 -3.34 24.73
C ASP A 98 -29.84 -2.27 24.74
N ALA A 99 -29.27 -1.95 23.57
CA ALA A 99 -28.27 -0.88 23.43
C ALA A 99 -28.91 0.51 23.66
N GLU A 100 -30.12 0.72 23.18
CA GLU A 100 -30.86 1.98 23.43
C GLU A 100 -31.18 2.17 24.92
N LEU A 101 -31.61 1.13 25.62
CA LEU A 101 -31.87 1.17 27.07
C LEU A 101 -30.58 1.52 27.84
N LYS A 102 -29.43 0.92 27.46
CA LYS A 102 -28.13 1.22 28.05
C LYS A 102 -27.73 2.68 27.79
N LEU A 103 -27.99 3.19 26.59
CA LEU A 103 -27.74 4.58 26.24
C LEU A 103 -28.61 5.54 27.07
N GLN A 104 -29.90 5.26 27.22
CA GLN A 104 -30.80 6.05 28.07
C GLN A 104 -30.33 6.06 29.52
N GLN A 105 -29.93 4.91 30.09
CA GLN A 105 -29.37 4.82 31.44
C GLN A 105 -28.09 5.67 31.57
N ALA A 106 -27.15 5.57 30.63
CA ALA A 106 -25.91 6.36 30.64
C ALA A 106 -26.18 7.87 30.57
N ARG A 107 -27.17 8.31 29.78
CA ARG A 107 -27.61 9.72 29.74
C ARG A 107 -28.19 10.20 31.04
N ALA A 108 -28.99 9.39 31.74
CA ALA A 108 -29.54 9.74 33.05
C ALA A 108 -28.40 9.93 34.08
N ILE A 109 -27.44 9.02 34.13
CA ILE A 109 -26.27 9.10 35.01
C ILE A 109 -25.44 10.35 34.70
N LEU A 110 -25.29 10.71 33.42
CA LEU A 110 -24.59 11.95 33.01
C LEU A 110 -25.31 13.19 33.54
N GLN A 111 -26.64 13.22 33.45
CA GLN A 111 -27.42 14.35 33.99
C GLN A 111 -27.25 14.50 35.53
N GLU A 112 -27.28 13.36 36.26
CA GLU A 112 -27.04 13.36 37.71
C GLU A 112 -25.62 13.85 38.05
N ALA A 113 -24.57 13.31 37.39
CA ALA A 113 -23.20 13.72 37.61
C ALA A 113 -22.98 15.24 37.29
N THR A 114 -23.61 15.73 36.20
CA THR A 114 -23.57 17.13 35.82
C THR A 114 -24.23 18.03 36.87
N ALA A 115 -25.35 17.61 37.43
CA ALA A 115 -26.01 18.31 38.51
C ALA A 115 -25.14 18.34 39.81
N GLY A 116 -24.46 17.23 40.10
CA GLY A 116 -23.53 17.12 41.22
C GLY A 116 -22.37 18.11 41.12
N VAL A 117 -21.74 18.23 39.92
CA VAL A 117 -20.69 19.24 39.70
C VAL A 117 -21.22 20.66 39.89
N ARG A 118 -22.41 20.97 39.34
CA ARG A 118 -23.03 22.31 39.52
C ARG A 118 -23.27 22.62 40.98
N GLN A 119 -23.81 21.66 41.75
CA GLN A 119 -24.04 21.81 43.17
C GLN A 119 -22.72 22.02 43.94
N ALA A 120 -21.68 21.25 43.64
CA ALA A 120 -20.37 21.40 44.27
C ALA A 120 -19.77 22.81 43.99
N ARG A 121 -19.85 23.28 42.74
CA ARG A 121 -19.40 24.63 42.37
C ARG A 121 -20.19 25.77 43.07
N SER A 122 -21.51 25.62 43.16
CA SER A 122 -22.36 26.59 43.80
C SER A 122 -22.02 26.76 45.28
N ARG A 123 -21.64 25.71 46.01
CA ARG A 123 -21.26 25.75 47.43
C ARG A 123 -20.07 26.67 47.70
N ILE A 124 -19.15 26.83 46.76
CA ILE A 124 -17.95 27.69 46.87
C ILE A 124 -18.10 28.98 46.08
N GLY A 125 -19.31 29.30 45.58
CA GLY A 125 -19.55 30.50 44.77
C GLY A 125 -18.80 30.54 43.45
N LEU A 126 -18.30 29.40 42.92
CA LEU A 126 -17.56 29.34 41.69
C LEU A 126 -18.53 29.27 40.50
N THR A 127 -18.76 30.41 39.86
CA THR A 127 -19.61 30.48 38.65
C THR A 127 -18.80 30.26 37.38
N GLU A 128 -17.74 31.03 37.15
CA GLU A 128 -16.83 30.90 36.00
C GLU A 128 -15.42 31.38 36.39
N GLY A 129 -14.38 30.85 35.75
CA GLY A 129 -13.00 31.28 35.90
C GLY A 129 -12.13 30.39 36.82
N ALA A 130 -10.92 30.88 37.10
CA ALA A 130 -9.99 30.23 38.00
C ALA A 130 -10.43 30.38 39.47
N PHE A 131 -10.21 29.35 40.29
CA PHE A 131 -10.52 29.38 41.70
C PHE A 131 -9.58 30.34 42.43
N ASP A 132 -10.15 31.32 43.13
CA ASP A 132 -9.44 32.13 44.13
C ASP A 132 -10.17 32.00 45.49
N ALA A 133 -9.48 31.45 46.46
CA ALA A 133 -10.02 31.25 47.80
C ALA A 133 -10.49 32.55 48.44
N ASN A 134 -9.85 33.69 48.13
CA ASN A 134 -10.19 35.02 48.70
C ASN A 134 -11.51 35.58 48.18
N LEU A 135 -12.01 35.09 47.05
CA LEU A 135 -13.30 35.47 46.47
C LEU A 135 -14.47 34.70 47.10
N VAL A 136 -14.19 33.63 47.83
CA VAL A 136 -15.23 32.86 48.55
C VAL A 136 -15.80 33.77 49.67
N PRO A 137 -17.13 33.96 49.76
CA PRO A 137 -17.72 34.93 50.70
C PRO A 137 -17.30 34.74 52.16
N GLU A 138 -17.19 33.50 52.61
CA GLU A 138 -16.76 33.17 53.99
C GLU A 138 -15.31 33.58 54.24
N VAL A 139 -14.42 33.35 53.26
CA VAL A 139 -13.01 33.72 53.33
C VAL A 139 -12.86 35.26 53.30
N ALA A 140 -13.60 35.93 52.43
CA ALA A 140 -13.60 37.38 52.32
C ALA A 140 -14.07 38.04 53.64
N ALA A 141 -15.11 37.51 54.29
CA ALA A 141 -15.59 37.95 55.57
C ALA A 141 -14.55 37.75 56.69
N ALA A 142 -13.93 36.55 56.76
CA ALA A 142 -12.88 36.26 57.73
C ALA A 142 -11.65 37.14 57.52
N GLN A 143 -11.28 37.43 56.26
CA GLN A 143 -10.17 38.31 55.91
C GLN A 143 -10.45 39.75 56.35
N ALA A 144 -11.68 40.23 56.16
CA ALA A 144 -12.09 41.57 56.63
C ALA A 144 -11.98 41.69 58.15
N ASN A 145 -12.45 40.67 58.91
CA ASN A 145 -12.34 40.62 60.34
C ASN A 145 -10.87 40.60 60.81
N PHE A 146 -10.02 39.83 60.16
CA PHE A 146 -8.58 39.82 60.48
C PHE A 146 -7.92 41.15 60.22
N ARG A 147 -8.21 41.80 59.10
CA ARG A 147 -7.67 43.15 58.79
C ARG A 147 -8.12 44.19 59.85
N SER A 148 -9.37 44.16 60.34
CA SER A 148 -9.89 44.98 61.38
C SER A 148 -9.17 44.79 62.74
N ALA A 149 -9.05 43.51 63.16
CA ALA A 149 -8.32 43.17 64.40
C ALA A 149 -6.83 43.51 64.30
N GLN A 150 -6.19 43.31 63.14
CA GLN A 150 -4.79 43.72 62.90
C GLN A 150 -4.60 45.25 63.02
N ALA A 151 -5.55 46.06 62.52
CA ALA A 151 -5.51 47.50 62.62
C ALA A 151 -5.63 47.90 64.08
N GLN A 152 -6.53 47.25 64.85
CA GLN A 152 -6.69 47.50 66.30
C GLN A 152 -5.42 47.17 67.10
N ALA A 153 -4.80 45.99 66.79
CA ALA A 153 -3.54 45.60 67.43
C ALA A 153 -2.40 46.59 67.14
N LYS A 154 -2.32 47.08 65.90
CA LYS A 154 -1.32 48.06 65.48
C LYS A 154 -1.54 49.42 66.22
N LEU A 155 -2.78 49.89 66.41
CA LEU A 155 -3.09 51.08 67.16
C LEU A 155 -2.72 50.89 68.64
N ALA A 156 -3.15 49.81 69.29
CA ALA A 156 -2.84 49.46 70.64
C ALA A 156 -1.32 49.35 70.93
N ALA A 157 -0.55 48.79 70.03
CA ALA A 157 0.92 48.72 70.09
C ALA A 157 1.55 50.14 70.06
N ALA A 158 1.08 51.00 69.14
CA ALA A 158 1.54 52.40 69.06
C ALA A 158 1.23 53.20 70.32
N ASP A 159 0.03 53.00 70.87
CA ASP A 159 -0.37 53.62 72.14
C ASP A 159 0.49 53.11 73.33
N SER A 160 0.66 51.80 73.45
CA SER A 160 1.49 51.22 74.50
C SER A 160 2.95 51.75 74.44
N GLN A 161 3.51 51.87 73.25
CA GLN A 161 4.85 52.40 73.03
C GLN A 161 4.92 53.89 73.42
N ARG A 162 3.88 54.65 73.09
CA ARG A 162 3.78 56.08 73.50
C ARG A 162 3.69 56.25 75.00
N TYR A 163 2.79 55.47 75.64
CA TYR A 163 2.67 55.50 77.10
C TYR A 163 3.94 55.06 77.81
N ALA A 164 4.67 54.03 77.29
CA ALA A 164 5.93 53.63 77.83
C ALA A 164 7.01 54.74 77.81
N SER A 165 7.06 55.51 76.72
CA SER A 165 7.98 56.64 76.62
C SER A 165 7.60 57.81 77.61
N LEU A 166 6.29 58.12 77.81
CA LEU A 166 5.80 59.11 78.69
C LEU A 166 5.97 58.79 80.21
N VAL A 167 5.97 57.52 80.58
CA VAL A 167 6.33 57.05 81.90
C VAL A 167 7.81 57.36 82.20
N ALA A 168 8.70 57.24 81.26
CA ALA A 168 10.12 57.49 81.39
C ALA A 168 10.41 58.97 81.61
N THR A 169 9.56 59.86 81.14
CA THR A 169 9.61 61.36 81.38
C THR A 169 8.84 61.79 82.60
N GLY A 170 8.02 60.88 83.21
CA GLY A 170 7.21 61.20 84.37
C GLY A 170 5.85 61.80 84.06
N ASP A 171 5.44 61.97 82.84
CA ASP A 171 4.21 62.64 82.37
C ASP A 171 2.93 61.84 82.54
N VAL A 172 3.04 60.48 82.72
CA VAL A 172 1.91 59.58 82.98
C VAL A 172 2.18 58.61 84.13
N SER A 173 1.13 58.03 84.74
CA SER A 173 1.25 57.08 85.81
C SER A 173 1.69 55.68 85.32
N LYS A 174 2.42 54.89 86.09
CA LYS A 174 2.77 53.50 85.78
C LYS A 174 1.55 52.64 85.49
N SER A 175 0.44 52.85 86.23
CA SER A 175 -0.81 52.14 86.05
C SER A 175 -1.45 52.43 84.68
N ALA A 176 -1.30 53.62 84.15
CA ALA A 176 -1.78 53.93 82.78
C ALA A 176 -0.97 53.25 81.72
N ALA A 177 0.35 53.11 81.87
CA ALA A 177 1.21 52.35 80.96
C ALA A 177 0.94 50.84 81.02
N GLU A 178 0.76 50.29 82.20
CA GLU A 178 0.39 48.86 82.35
C GLU A 178 -0.96 48.56 81.71
N LYS A 179 -1.95 49.48 81.87
CA LYS A 179 -3.25 49.31 81.14
C LYS A 179 -3.08 49.32 79.63
N ALA A 180 -2.29 50.25 79.08
CA ALA A 180 -2.04 50.31 77.65
C ALA A 180 -1.31 49.04 77.15
N ARG A 181 -0.36 48.51 77.92
CA ARG A 181 0.30 47.25 77.62
C ARG A 181 -0.67 46.03 77.60
N THR A 182 -1.52 45.90 78.62
CA THR A 182 -2.54 44.85 78.70
C THR A 182 -3.51 44.97 77.50
N GLN A 183 -3.83 46.20 77.12
CA GLN A 183 -4.68 46.47 75.95
C GLN A 183 -4.00 46.01 74.62
N GLN A 184 -2.69 46.26 74.49
CA GLN A 184 -1.88 45.71 73.35
C GLN A 184 -1.90 44.21 73.35
N GLU A 185 -1.58 43.57 74.46
CA GLU A 185 -1.56 42.09 74.57
C GLU A 185 -2.93 41.45 74.22
N THR A 186 -4.00 42.10 74.65
CA THR A 186 -5.35 41.68 74.33
C THR A 186 -5.68 41.81 72.83
N ALA A 187 -5.34 43.00 72.23
CA ALA A 187 -5.56 43.25 70.81
C ALA A 187 -4.72 42.33 69.90
N GLU A 188 -3.47 42.02 70.30
CA GLU A 188 -2.63 41.05 69.60
C GLU A 188 -3.19 39.63 69.67
N ALA A 189 -3.71 39.24 70.84
CA ALA A 189 -4.38 37.92 70.98
C ALA A 189 -5.61 37.80 70.07
N GLN A 190 -6.41 38.90 69.99
CA GLN A 190 -7.59 39.00 69.11
C GLN A 190 -7.19 38.97 67.63
N ALA A 191 -6.13 39.64 67.21
CA ALA A 191 -5.62 39.62 65.86
C ALA A 191 -5.12 38.23 65.49
N ASN A 192 -4.43 37.56 66.40
CA ASN A 192 -3.99 36.14 66.17
C ASN A 192 -5.17 35.17 66.05
N ALA A 193 -6.22 35.36 66.89
CA ALA A 193 -7.42 34.52 66.77
C ALA A 193 -8.16 34.78 65.44
N ALA A 194 -8.29 36.05 65.03
CA ALA A 194 -8.90 36.38 63.73
C ALA A 194 -8.08 35.84 62.51
N ARG A 195 -6.73 35.87 62.64
CA ARG A 195 -5.84 35.24 61.64
C ARG A 195 -6.07 33.74 61.52
N GLN A 196 -6.16 33.03 62.63
CA GLN A 196 -6.43 31.58 62.60
C GLN A 196 -7.79 31.26 61.97
N GLN A 197 -8.81 32.10 62.24
CA GLN A 197 -10.13 31.96 61.60
C GLN A 197 -10.07 32.17 60.09
N TYR A 198 -9.32 33.19 59.63
CA TYR A 198 -9.11 33.42 58.20
C TYR A 198 -8.36 32.24 57.51
N GLU A 199 -7.29 31.75 58.14
CA GLU A 199 -6.53 30.60 57.62
C GLU A 199 -7.39 29.32 57.56
N ALA A 200 -8.22 29.09 58.57
CA ALA A 200 -9.16 27.97 58.60
C ALA A 200 -10.22 28.09 57.49
N ALA A 201 -10.81 29.27 57.28
CA ALA A 201 -11.75 29.51 56.20
C ALA A 201 -11.13 29.30 54.82
N ALA A 202 -9.89 29.82 54.61
CA ALA A 202 -9.16 29.64 53.37
C ALA A 202 -8.84 28.16 53.08
N ASN A 203 -8.44 27.41 54.11
CA ASN A 203 -8.17 25.97 53.97
C ASN A 203 -9.46 25.18 53.66
N ASN A 204 -10.58 25.51 54.29
CA ASN A 204 -11.87 24.90 53.98
C ASN A 204 -12.31 25.20 52.54
N ALA A 205 -12.10 26.44 52.06
CA ALA A 205 -12.41 26.81 50.66
C ALA A 205 -11.58 25.97 49.67
N ARG A 206 -10.28 25.79 49.94
CA ARG A 206 -9.39 24.93 49.12
C ARG A 206 -9.84 23.50 49.15
N TRP A 207 -10.14 22.95 50.29
CA TRP A 207 -10.63 21.57 50.44
C TRP A 207 -11.95 21.35 49.67
N ASN A 208 -12.89 22.30 49.78
CA ASN A 208 -14.12 22.23 48.98
C ASN A 208 -13.86 22.33 47.48
N PHE A 209 -12.85 23.10 47.03
CA PHE A 209 -12.45 23.16 45.62
C PHE A 209 -11.85 21.83 45.12
N GLU A 210 -11.05 21.13 45.94
CA GLU A 210 -10.57 19.78 45.63
C GLU A 210 -11.75 18.82 45.49
N GLY A 211 -12.79 18.97 46.32
CA GLY A 211 -14.06 18.26 46.18
C GLY A 211 -14.75 18.51 44.84
N VAL A 212 -14.71 19.74 44.32
CA VAL A 212 -15.21 20.08 42.97
C VAL A 212 -14.39 19.38 41.91
N GLN A 213 -13.05 19.32 42.03
CA GLN A 213 -12.18 18.63 41.08
C GLN A 213 -12.47 17.12 41.07
N THR A 214 -12.64 16.51 42.23
CA THR A 214 -12.98 15.07 42.33
C THR A 214 -14.33 14.79 41.68
N THR A 215 -15.33 15.65 41.91
CA THR A 215 -16.66 15.49 41.29
C THR A 215 -16.58 15.68 39.75
N THR A 216 -15.72 16.61 39.30
CA THR A 216 -15.48 16.84 37.87
C THR A 216 -14.81 15.63 37.22
N ALA A 217 -13.81 15.02 37.88
CA ALA A 217 -13.17 13.80 37.40
C ALA A 217 -14.16 12.62 37.31
N SER A 218 -15.10 12.54 38.29
CA SER A 218 -16.20 11.58 38.25
C SER A 218 -17.14 11.82 37.05
N LEU A 219 -17.45 13.07 36.75
CA LEU A 219 -18.25 13.44 35.57
C LEU A 219 -17.53 12.99 34.26
N ASP A 220 -16.23 13.14 34.17
CA ASP A 220 -15.50 12.72 32.98
C ASP A 220 -15.48 11.20 32.82
N SER A 221 -15.43 10.43 33.90
CA SER A 221 -15.64 8.98 33.88
C SER A 221 -17.04 8.61 33.36
N VAL A 222 -18.08 9.32 33.78
CA VAL A 222 -19.46 9.10 33.31
C VAL A 222 -19.61 9.46 31.81
N LYS A 223 -18.95 10.51 31.34
CA LYS A 223 -18.91 10.83 29.90
C LYS A 223 -18.28 9.70 29.08
N ALA A 224 -17.20 9.09 29.58
CA ALA A 224 -16.60 7.91 28.93
C ALA A 224 -17.58 6.73 28.87
N GLN A 225 -18.36 6.51 29.94
CA GLN A 225 -19.40 5.46 29.94
C GLN A 225 -20.52 5.75 28.94
N LEU A 226 -20.93 7.03 28.81
CA LEU A 226 -21.87 7.44 27.75
C LEU A 226 -21.34 7.16 26.37
N ALA A 227 -20.09 7.55 26.08
CA ALA A 227 -19.45 7.30 24.77
C ALA A 227 -19.38 5.79 24.45
N GLN A 228 -19.14 4.95 25.45
CA GLN A 228 -19.17 3.50 25.29
C GLN A 228 -20.58 2.99 24.96
N ALA A 229 -21.63 3.51 25.61
CA ALA A 229 -23.00 3.14 25.31
C ALA A 229 -23.44 3.61 23.92
N GLU A 230 -23.02 4.81 23.49
CA GLU A 230 -23.27 5.33 22.14
C GLU A 230 -22.56 4.47 21.08
N LYS A 231 -21.30 4.09 21.33
CA LYS A 231 -20.58 3.15 20.47
C LYS A 231 -21.31 1.80 20.40
N GLY A 232 -21.76 1.24 21.52
CA GLY A 232 -22.48 -0.02 21.56
C GLY A 232 -23.77 0.01 20.75
N LEU A 233 -24.48 1.12 20.72
CA LEU A 233 -25.64 1.32 19.84
C LEU A 233 -25.23 1.45 18.37
N ALA A 234 -24.20 2.21 18.06
CA ALA A 234 -23.69 2.33 16.69
C ALA A 234 -23.22 0.98 16.12
N ASP A 235 -22.62 0.15 16.94
CA ASP A 235 -22.12 -1.18 16.61
C ASP A 235 -23.24 -2.18 16.24
N THR A 236 -24.52 -1.90 16.58
CA THR A 236 -25.66 -2.72 16.13
C THR A 236 -26.02 -2.51 14.66
N THR A 237 -25.52 -1.45 14.03
CA THR A 237 -25.75 -1.15 12.62
C THR A 237 -24.48 -1.41 11.83
N ILE A 238 -24.45 -2.51 11.11
CA ILE A 238 -23.29 -2.95 10.34
C ILE A 238 -23.29 -2.25 8.97
N ARG A 239 -22.19 -1.56 8.65
CA ARG A 239 -22.05 -0.75 7.44
C ARG A 239 -20.91 -1.22 6.54
N ALA A 240 -21.02 -0.92 5.25
CA ALA A 240 -19.96 -1.16 4.27
C ALA A 240 -18.71 -0.32 4.58
N PRO A 241 -17.50 -0.91 4.63
CA PRO A 241 -16.27 -0.16 4.86
C PRO A 241 -15.81 0.62 3.63
N PHE A 242 -16.17 0.17 2.43
CA PHE A 242 -15.82 0.79 1.15
C PHE A 242 -16.89 0.53 0.08
N ASP A 243 -16.79 1.22 -1.04
CA ASP A 243 -17.66 1.02 -2.20
C ASP A 243 -17.35 -0.31 -2.89
N GLY A 244 -18.36 -1.16 -3.08
CA GLY A 244 -18.14 -2.49 -3.65
C GLY A 244 -19.43 -3.21 -4.02
N PHE A 245 -19.32 -4.51 -4.19
CA PHE A 245 -20.44 -5.41 -4.46
C PHE A 245 -20.50 -6.51 -3.40
N ILE A 246 -21.70 -6.87 -2.99
CA ILE A 246 -21.94 -8.00 -2.10
C ILE A 246 -21.81 -9.30 -2.89
N THR A 247 -20.86 -10.15 -2.52
CA THR A 247 -20.66 -11.45 -3.19
C THR A 247 -21.24 -12.61 -2.40
N ALA A 248 -21.37 -12.47 -1.09
CA ALA A 248 -21.99 -13.47 -0.23
C ALA A 248 -22.71 -12.79 0.95
N ARG A 249 -23.85 -13.35 1.37
CA ARG A 249 -24.59 -12.97 2.56
C ARG A 249 -25.17 -14.24 3.20
N PRO A 250 -24.40 -14.89 4.09
CA PRO A 250 -24.81 -16.15 4.71
C PRO A 250 -25.89 -15.99 5.79
N VAL A 251 -26.17 -14.77 6.26
CA VAL A 251 -27.11 -14.51 7.35
C VAL A 251 -28.49 -14.09 6.86
N ALA A 252 -29.53 -14.41 7.63
CA ALA A 252 -30.91 -14.06 7.37
C ALA A 252 -31.53 -13.25 8.52
N ALA A 253 -32.60 -12.50 8.23
CA ALA A 253 -33.38 -11.82 9.27
C ALA A 253 -33.97 -12.85 10.25
N GLY A 254 -33.91 -12.57 11.56
CA GLY A 254 -34.31 -13.45 12.63
C GLY A 254 -33.18 -14.33 13.19
N GLU A 255 -32.09 -14.48 12.52
CA GLU A 255 -30.92 -15.25 12.93
C GLU A 255 -30.14 -14.54 14.05
N TYR A 256 -29.52 -15.31 14.94
CA TYR A 256 -28.67 -14.80 16.00
C TYR A 256 -27.21 -14.93 15.56
N VAL A 257 -26.48 -13.82 15.52
CA VAL A 257 -25.07 -13.76 15.13
C VAL A 257 -24.16 -13.44 16.32
N GLY A 258 -23.08 -14.20 16.43
CA GLY A 258 -22.03 -13.95 17.42
C GLY A 258 -20.94 -13.02 16.92
N LEU A 259 -20.00 -12.68 17.81
CA LEU A 259 -18.78 -11.93 17.44
C LEU A 259 -17.99 -12.70 16.39
N GLY A 260 -17.57 -12.01 15.33
CA GLY A 260 -16.77 -12.61 14.26
C GLY A 260 -17.57 -13.48 13.27
N ALA A 261 -18.89 -13.63 13.43
CA ALA A 261 -19.73 -14.33 12.46
C ALA A 261 -19.74 -13.55 11.13
N LYS A 262 -19.53 -14.24 10.01
CA LYS A 262 -19.56 -13.62 8.69
C LYS A 262 -20.98 -13.21 8.31
N ILE A 263 -21.22 -11.90 8.17
CA ILE A 263 -22.50 -11.34 7.74
C ILE A 263 -22.56 -11.20 6.22
N ALA A 264 -21.54 -10.64 5.63
CA ALA A 264 -21.44 -10.42 4.18
C ALA A 264 -20.00 -10.39 3.74
N THR A 265 -19.76 -10.67 2.45
CA THR A 265 -18.50 -10.40 1.80
C THR A 265 -18.67 -9.26 0.80
N ILE A 266 -17.86 -8.23 0.92
CA ILE A 266 -17.80 -7.10 -0.01
C ILE A 266 -16.54 -7.20 -0.82
N VAL A 267 -16.66 -6.94 -2.12
CA VAL A 267 -15.55 -6.97 -3.08
C VAL A 267 -15.50 -5.67 -3.83
N ARG A 268 -14.32 -5.05 -3.88
CA ARG A 268 -14.07 -3.87 -4.70
C ARG A 268 -13.62 -4.33 -6.09
N ILE A 269 -14.40 -3.99 -7.11
CA ILE A 269 -14.12 -4.36 -8.50
C ILE A 269 -13.93 -3.15 -9.42
N ALA A 270 -13.92 -1.93 -8.89
CA ALA A 270 -13.64 -0.70 -9.67
C ALA A 270 -12.24 -0.72 -10.29
N SER A 271 -11.30 -1.35 -9.63
CA SER A 271 -10.01 -1.79 -10.17
C SER A 271 -9.79 -3.26 -9.82
N LEU A 272 -9.06 -3.96 -10.67
CA LEU A 272 -8.70 -5.37 -10.47
C LEU A 272 -7.20 -5.53 -10.67
N ARG A 273 -6.63 -6.52 -9.99
CA ARG A 273 -5.26 -6.95 -10.23
C ARG A 273 -5.29 -8.25 -11.03
N LEU A 274 -4.48 -8.32 -12.07
CA LEU A 274 -4.22 -9.54 -12.81
C LEU A 274 -2.92 -10.14 -12.27
N GLU A 275 -3.02 -11.31 -11.68
CA GLU A 275 -1.88 -12.07 -11.18
C GLU A 275 -1.38 -12.99 -12.28
N LEU A 276 -0.28 -12.60 -12.94
CA LEU A 276 0.37 -13.35 -14.00
C LEU A 276 1.41 -14.28 -13.41
N GLN A 277 1.34 -15.55 -13.79
CA GLN A 277 2.33 -16.57 -13.42
C GLN A 277 3.50 -16.50 -14.39
N THR A 278 4.58 -15.86 -13.98
CA THR A 278 5.72 -15.57 -14.83
C THR A 278 6.92 -16.44 -14.47
N PRO A 279 7.53 -17.18 -15.42
CA PRO A 279 8.72 -17.99 -15.16
C PRO A 279 9.92 -17.14 -14.70
N GLU A 280 10.76 -17.69 -13.80
CA GLU A 280 11.94 -17.01 -13.26
C GLU A 280 12.90 -16.45 -14.31
N GLN A 281 12.96 -17.10 -15.48
CA GLN A 281 13.81 -16.68 -16.62
C GLN A 281 13.44 -15.29 -17.16
N ARG A 282 12.22 -14.82 -16.90
CA ARG A 282 11.74 -13.50 -17.31
C ARG A 282 11.87 -12.43 -16.25
N ALA A 283 12.43 -12.77 -15.08
CA ALA A 283 12.53 -11.83 -13.95
C ALA A 283 13.31 -10.55 -14.30
N SER A 284 14.35 -10.68 -15.17
CA SER A 284 15.12 -9.51 -15.64
C SER A 284 14.39 -8.67 -16.68
N GLN A 285 13.29 -9.17 -17.23
CA GLN A 285 12.53 -8.53 -18.30
C GLN A 285 11.31 -7.75 -17.79
N ALA A 286 10.80 -8.09 -16.60
CA ALA A 286 9.61 -7.46 -16.03
C ALA A 286 9.99 -6.22 -15.21
N HIS A 287 9.38 -5.08 -15.50
CA HIS A 287 9.61 -3.83 -14.78
C HIS A 287 8.30 -3.21 -14.30
N LEU A 288 8.38 -2.49 -13.19
CA LEU A 288 7.24 -1.71 -12.69
C LEU A 288 6.84 -0.64 -13.72
N GLY A 289 5.54 -0.55 -13.97
CA GLY A 289 4.98 0.42 -14.91
C GLY A 289 4.87 -0.08 -16.37
N ASP A 290 5.40 -1.26 -16.69
CA ASP A 290 5.26 -1.85 -18.01
C ASP A 290 3.79 -1.93 -18.43
N ALA A 291 3.51 -1.63 -19.69
CA ALA A 291 2.16 -1.71 -20.23
C ALA A 291 1.74 -3.17 -20.42
N VAL A 292 0.55 -3.50 -19.96
CA VAL A 292 -0.01 -4.84 -20.07
C VAL A 292 -1.32 -4.79 -20.84
N VAL A 293 -1.44 -5.64 -21.85
CA VAL A 293 -2.68 -5.82 -22.63
C VAL A 293 -3.23 -7.19 -22.32
N ALA A 294 -4.40 -7.25 -21.66
CA ALA A 294 -5.04 -8.52 -21.30
C ALA A 294 -6.17 -8.86 -22.25
N HIS A 295 -6.19 -10.10 -22.68
CA HIS A 295 -7.27 -10.71 -23.47
C HIS A 295 -8.04 -11.67 -22.58
N VAL A 296 -9.34 -11.45 -22.46
CA VAL A 296 -10.24 -12.27 -21.65
C VAL A 296 -11.16 -13.05 -22.58
N ALA A 297 -11.21 -14.37 -22.44
CA ALA A 297 -12.03 -15.22 -23.32
C ALA A 297 -13.52 -14.88 -23.29
N ALA A 298 -14.03 -14.34 -22.18
CA ALA A 298 -15.42 -13.88 -22.06
C ALA A 298 -15.73 -12.64 -22.90
N PHE A 299 -14.74 -11.90 -23.39
CA PHE A 299 -14.88 -10.69 -24.18
C PHE A 299 -14.01 -10.74 -25.44
N PRO A 300 -14.36 -11.59 -26.42
CA PRO A 300 -13.56 -11.73 -27.64
C PRO A 300 -13.55 -10.41 -28.41
N GLY A 301 -12.36 -9.98 -28.81
CA GLY A 301 -12.15 -8.73 -29.56
C GLY A 301 -12.10 -7.44 -28.69
N ARG A 302 -12.11 -7.57 -27.39
CA ARG A 302 -11.91 -6.45 -26.47
C ARG A 302 -10.60 -6.61 -25.70
N ASP A 303 -9.72 -5.64 -25.83
CA ASP A 303 -8.47 -5.54 -25.10
C ASP A 303 -8.66 -4.71 -23.84
N PHE A 304 -8.12 -5.21 -22.75
CA PHE A 304 -8.07 -4.49 -21.49
C PHE A 304 -6.64 -3.99 -21.27
N LEU A 305 -6.53 -2.70 -20.98
CA LEU A 305 -5.22 -2.06 -20.77
C LEU A 305 -4.95 -1.91 -19.29
N GLY A 306 -3.76 -2.33 -18.89
CA GLY A 306 -3.27 -2.22 -17.52
C GLY A 306 -1.78 -1.87 -17.47
N ARG A 307 -1.27 -1.82 -16.26
CA ARG A 307 0.16 -1.61 -16.01
C ARG A 307 0.63 -2.51 -14.89
N VAL A 308 1.88 -2.98 -14.99
CA VAL A 308 2.56 -3.69 -13.91
C VAL A 308 2.61 -2.80 -12.67
N SER A 309 1.98 -3.25 -11.60
CA SER A 309 1.87 -2.54 -10.31
C SER A 309 2.77 -3.12 -9.23
N ALA A 310 3.04 -4.43 -9.29
CA ALA A 310 3.94 -5.09 -8.35
C ALA A 310 4.60 -6.31 -8.99
N ILE A 311 5.79 -6.62 -8.53
CA ILE A 311 6.55 -7.83 -8.88
C ILE A 311 6.85 -8.53 -7.57
N ASN A 312 6.35 -9.75 -7.39
CA ASN A 312 6.64 -10.52 -6.18
C ASN A 312 8.14 -10.83 -6.11
N ALA A 313 8.76 -10.51 -4.99
CA ALA A 313 10.17 -10.75 -4.75
C ALA A 313 10.50 -12.24 -4.50
N SER A 314 9.48 -13.09 -4.32
CA SER A 314 9.63 -14.51 -4.06
C SER A 314 9.26 -15.32 -5.29
N VAL A 315 10.12 -16.29 -5.63
CA VAL A 315 9.86 -17.31 -6.63
C VAL A 315 9.41 -18.58 -5.91
N ASP A 316 8.33 -19.20 -6.35
CA ASP A 316 7.90 -20.50 -5.85
C ASP A 316 8.92 -21.58 -6.29
N PRO A 317 9.59 -22.26 -5.34
CA PRO A 317 10.65 -23.22 -5.67
C PRO A 317 10.14 -24.49 -6.39
N ALA A 318 8.86 -24.81 -6.26
CA ALA A 318 8.27 -26.01 -6.88
C ALA A 318 7.91 -25.76 -8.35
N SER A 319 7.28 -24.61 -8.64
CA SER A 319 6.85 -24.26 -10.00
C SER A 319 7.86 -23.38 -10.74
N ARG A 320 8.81 -22.74 -10.04
CA ARG A 320 9.78 -21.77 -10.56
C ARG A 320 9.13 -20.59 -11.27
N VAL A 321 7.99 -20.17 -10.75
CA VAL A 321 7.29 -18.97 -11.20
C VAL A 321 7.27 -17.93 -10.09
N PHE A 322 7.19 -16.67 -10.49
CA PHE A 322 6.87 -15.56 -9.62
C PHE A 322 5.58 -14.89 -10.08
N ILE A 323 4.94 -14.18 -9.19
CA ILE A 323 3.70 -13.45 -9.50
C ILE A 323 4.05 -12.04 -9.95
N LEU A 324 3.61 -11.70 -11.15
CA LEU A 324 3.62 -10.34 -11.68
C LEU A 324 2.20 -9.78 -11.59
N GLU A 325 2.00 -8.74 -10.79
CA GLU A 325 0.69 -8.09 -10.65
C GLU A 325 0.56 -6.91 -11.61
N ALA A 326 -0.49 -6.92 -12.40
CA ALA A 326 -0.84 -5.79 -13.25
C ALA A 326 -2.21 -5.24 -12.84
N ARG A 327 -2.33 -3.91 -12.71
CA ARG A 327 -3.56 -3.24 -12.32
C ARG A 327 -4.35 -2.79 -13.54
N PHE A 328 -5.65 -3.08 -13.52
CA PHE A 328 -6.61 -2.75 -14.56
C PHE A 328 -7.75 -1.93 -13.98
N GLN A 329 -8.13 -0.86 -14.66
CA GLN A 329 -9.33 -0.11 -14.34
C GLN A 329 -10.56 -0.81 -14.92
N ASN A 330 -11.65 -0.84 -14.17
CA ASN A 330 -12.87 -1.57 -14.53
C ASN A 330 -14.13 -0.71 -14.31
N PRO A 331 -14.27 0.43 -15.02
CA PRO A 331 -15.33 1.39 -14.78
C PRO A 331 -16.73 0.84 -15.08
N ASP A 332 -16.84 -0.08 -16.03
CA ASP A 332 -18.07 -0.73 -16.44
C ASP A 332 -18.37 -2.04 -15.69
N ALA A 333 -17.53 -2.40 -14.72
CA ALA A 333 -17.63 -3.64 -13.94
C ALA A 333 -17.72 -4.93 -14.79
N ALA A 334 -17.19 -4.88 -16.02
CA ALA A 334 -17.19 -6.02 -16.93
C ALA A 334 -16.27 -7.14 -16.44
N LEU A 335 -15.08 -6.81 -15.98
CA LEU A 335 -14.14 -7.77 -15.40
C LEU A 335 -14.64 -8.18 -14.01
N LYS A 336 -14.52 -9.47 -13.72
CA LYS A 336 -14.87 -10.04 -12.41
C LYS A 336 -13.69 -10.79 -11.81
N PRO A 337 -13.50 -10.78 -10.51
CA PRO A 337 -12.53 -11.64 -9.85
C PRO A 337 -12.77 -13.11 -10.22
N GLY A 338 -11.69 -13.87 -10.42
CA GLY A 338 -11.72 -15.25 -10.89
C GLY A 338 -11.76 -15.42 -12.41
N MET A 339 -11.91 -14.36 -13.20
CA MET A 339 -11.77 -14.45 -14.66
C MET A 339 -10.31 -14.71 -15.02
N PHE A 340 -10.12 -15.64 -15.97
CA PHE A 340 -8.82 -15.96 -16.54
C PHE A 340 -8.52 -15.06 -17.74
N ALA A 341 -7.26 -14.65 -17.86
CA ALA A 341 -6.80 -13.83 -18.97
C ALA A 341 -5.40 -14.28 -19.42
N THR A 342 -5.16 -14.11 -20.71
CA THR A 342 -3.82 -14.12 -21.28
C THR A 342 -3.39 -12.66 -21.48
N ALA A 343 -2.23 -12.30 -20.97
CA ALA A 343 -1.79 -10.92 -21.01
C ALA A 343 -0.42 -10.79 -21.66
N LYS A 344 -0.32 -9.80 -22.52
CA LYS A 344 0.91 -9.42 -23.19
C LYS A 344 1.54 -8.25 -22.46
N VAL A 345 2.72 -8.49 -21.89
CA VAL A 345 3.51 -7.47 -21.21
C VAL A 345 4.44 -6.83 -22.24
N ARG A 346 4.27 -5.53 -22.45
CA ARG A 346 5.05 -4.73 -23.39
C ARG A 346 6.26 -4.14 -22.70
N GLN A 347 7.42 -4.38 -23.28
CA GLN A 347 8.66 -3.82 -22.77
C GLN A 347 9.03 -2.52 -23.51
N PRO A 348 9.55 -1.51 -22.81
CA PRO A 348 10.15 -0.35 -23.45
C PRO A 348 11.48 -0.76 -24.10
N GLY A 349 11.58 -0.54 -25.40
CA GLY A 349 12.75 -0.89 -26.19
C GLY A 349 12.59 -2.20 -26.95
N GLY A 350 13.12 -2.24 -28.18
CA GLY A 350 13.13 -3.43 -29.00
C GLY A 350 14.51 -4.10 -28.95
N MET A 351 14.55 -5.42 -29.13
CA MET A 351 15.80 -6.09 -29.47
C MET A 351 16.03 -5.96 -30.98
N PRO A 352 17.23 -5.55 -31.41
CA PRO A 352 17.53 -5.54 -32.84
C PRO A 352 17.40 -6.96 -33.40
N GLY A 353 16.60 -7.14 -34.40
CA GLY A 353 16.43 -8.40 -35.13
C GLY A 353 16.65 -8.19 -36.61
N VAL A 354 17.42 -9.09 -37.24
CA VAL A 354 17.64 -9.08 -38.68
C VAL A 354 16.46 -9.73 -39.37
N PHE A 355 15.82 -9.04 -40.30
CA PHE A 355 14.68 -9.50 -41.07
C PHE A 355 15.00 -9.69 -42.53
N VAL A 356 14.50 -10.79 -43.08
CA VAL A 356 14.53 -11.06 -44.54
C VAL A 356 13.10 -11.33 -45.01
N PRO A 357 12.78 -11.06 -46.29
CA PRO A 357 11.49 -11.49 -46.84
C PRO A 357 11.30 -12.99 -46.71
N LYS A 358 10.11 -13.45 -46.34
CA LYS A 358 9.76 -14.87 -46.19
C LYS A 358 10.10 -15.68 -47.42
N VAL A 359 9.95 -15.07 -48.57
CA VAL A 359 10.31 -15.69 -49.86
C VAL A 359 11.79 -15.97 -50.03
N ALA A 360 12.70 -15.35 -49.25
CA ALA A 360 14.14 -15.65 -49.30
C ALA A 360 14.53 -16.92 -48.53
N VAL A 361 13.70 -17.38 -47.58
CA VAL A 361 13.96 -18.54 -46.77
C VAL A 361 13.49 -19.79 -47.47
N VAL A 362 14.38 -20.76 -47.63
CA VAL A 362 14.10 -22.08 -48.23
C VAL A 362 14.28 -23.16 -47.16
N ARG A 363 13.31 -24.04 -47.00
CA ARG A 363 13.47 -25.22 -46.15
C ARG A 363 14.00 -26.39 -46.98
N ASP A 364 15.16 -26.86 -46.60
CA ASP A 364 15.71 -28.09 -47.16
C ASP A 364 14.98 -29.29 -46.52
N LYS A 365 14.32 -30.07 -47.39
CA LYS A 365 13.54 -31.24 -46.95
C LYS A 365 14.42 -32.42 -46.53
N THR A 366 15.68 -32.44 -46.95
CA THR A 366 16.62 -33.56 -46.67
C THR A 366 17.25 -33.42 -45.29
N THR A 367 17.63 -32.17 -44.95
CA THR A 367 18.32 -31.83 -43.68
C THR A 367 17.39 -31.22 -42.67
N ASP A 368 16.13 -30.97 -43.03
CA ASP A 368 15.13 -30.22 -42.25
C ASP A 368 15.61 -28.86 -41.72
N SER A 369 16.54 -28.22 -42.46
CA SER A 369 17.13 -26.96 -42.09
C SER A 369 16.58 -25.79 -42.93
N ASN A 370 16.52 -24.60 -42.35
CA ASN A 370 16.22 -23.40 -43.10
C ASN A 370 17.48 -22.79 -43.65
N GLN A 371 17.44 -22.41 -44.91
CA GLN A 371 18.59 -21.91 -45.67
C GLN A 371 18.22 -20.62 -46.40
N VAL A 372 19.23 -19.76 -46.57
CA VAL A 372 19.12 -18.52 -47.34
C VAL A 372 20.31 -18.41 -48.28
N PHE A 373 20.04 -17.97 -49.49
CA PHE A 373 21.09 -17.70 -50.51
C PHE A 373 21.52 -16.25 -50.42
N VAL A 374 22.73 -16.01 -49.91
CA VAL A 374 23.34 -14.66 -49.79
C VAL A 374 24.15 -14.38 -51.08
N VAL A 375 23.89 -13.25 -51.70
CA VAL A 375 24.61 -12.80 -52.91
C VAL A 375 25.79 -11.94 -52.49
N GLN A 376 26.99 -12.37 -52.82
CA GLN A 376 28.25 -11.67 -52.55
C GLN A 376 29.17 -11.75 -53.76
N ASP A 377 29.64 -10.60 -54.26
CA ASP A 377 30.53 -10.53 -55.42
C ASP A 377 30.05 -11.25 -56.67
N GLY A 378 28.76 -11.16 -56.96
CA GLY A 378 28.14 -11.82 -58.12
C GLY A 378 28.02 -13.34 -58.00
N LYS A 379 28.26 -13.92 -56.83
CA LYS A 379 28.11 -15.35 -56.51
C LYS A 379 27.15 -15.51 -55.33
N VAL A 380 26.51 -16.66 -55.31
CA VAL A 380 25.61 -17.07 -54.20
C VAL A 380 26.38 -17.89 -53.19
N ARG A 381 26.19 -17.60 -51.93
CA ARG A 381 26.61 -18.44 -50.82
C ARG A 381 25.38 -19.00 -50.07
N LEU A 382 25.31 -20.29 -49.93
CA LEU A 382 24.30 -20.91 -49.11
C LEU A 382 24.65 -20.77 -47.64
N ARG A 383 23.72 -20.17 -46.84
CA ARG A 383 23.88 -20.07 -45.39
C ARG A 383 22.69 -20.80 -44.73
N VAL A 384 22.99 -21.67 -43.78
CA VAL A 384 21.99 -22.24 -42.86
C VAL A 384 21.63 -21.16 -41.83
N VAL A 385 20.33 -20.96 -41.64
CA VAL A 385 19.82 -19.92 -40.78
C VAL A 385 18.89 -20.50 -39.73
N SER A 386 18.92 -19.90 -38.52
CA SER A 386 17.91 -20.13 -37.51
C SER A 386 16.82 -19.08 -37.65
N VAL A 387 15.59 -19.53 -37.80
CA VAL A 387 14.42 -18.70 -38.10
C VAL A 387 13.66 -18.46 -36.80
N GLY A 388 13.27 -17.22 -36.52
CA GLY A 388 12.41 -16.80 -35.41
C GLY A 388 11.02 -16.43 -35.88
N ASP A 389 10.43 -15.40 -35.26
CA ASP A 389 9.06 -14.97 -35.52
C ASP A 389 8.85 -14.39 -36.91
N GLN A 390 7.68 -14.64 -37.48
CA GLN A 390 7.25 -14.01 -38.74
C GLN A 390 6.40 -12.77 -38.45
N ILE A 391 6.79 -11.62 -39.04
CA ILE A 391 6.06 -10.36 -38.95
C ILE A 391 5.65 -9.92 -40.36
N GLY A 392 4.39 -10.08 -40.70
CA GLY A 392 3.89 -9.84 -42.06
C GLY A 392 4.58 -10.73 -43.08
N ASP A 393 5.16 -10.12 -44.14
CA ASP A 393 5.90 -10.82 -45.18
C ASP A 393 7.41 -11.01 -44.90
N SER A 394 7.87 -10.63 -43.69
CA SER A 394 9.26 -10.75 -43.27
C SER A 394 9.40 -11.76 -42.15
N VAL A 395 10.53 -12.43 -42.12
CA VAL A 395 10.89 -13.43 -41.11
C VAL A 395 12.16 -12.98 -40.39
N ARG A 396 12.12 -13.03 -39.07
CA ARG A 396 13.28 -12.75 -38.21
C ARG A 396 14.29 -13.87 -38.34
N ILE A 397 15.53 -13.53 -38.56
CA ILE A 397 16.65 -14.46 -38.52
C ILE A 397 17.40 -14.33 -37.21
N LEU A 398 17.48 -15.42 -36.45
CA LEU A 398 18.15 -15.44 -35.15
C LEU A 398 19.66 -15.63 -35.29
N SER A 399 20.12 -16.34 -36.34
CA SER A 399 21.54 -16.52 -36.63
C SER A 399 21.76 -16.91 -38.09
N GLY A 400 22.96 -16.61 -38.63
CA GLY A 400 23.38 -16.95 -39.97
C GLY A 400 23.40 -15.83 -41.00
N ILE A 401 22.75 -14.70 -40.73
CA ILE A 401 22.71 -13.49 -41.60
C ILE A 401 23.05 -12.25 -40.79
N ALA A 402 23.78 -11.34 -41.38
CA ALA A 402 24.09 -10.03 -40.81
C ALA A 402 23.23 -8.92 -41.45
N ASP A 403 23.19 -7.77 -40.79
CA ASP A 403 22.53 -6.57 -41.31
C ASP A 403 23.22 -6.15 -42.64
N GLY A 404 22.39 -5.83 -43.64
CA GLY A 404 22.88 -5.43 -44.95
C GLY A 404 23.24 -6.59 -45.90
N ASP A 405 23.20 -7.85 -45.44
CA ASP A 405 23.41 -8.99 -46.36
C ASP A 405 22.33 -9.00 -47.45
N VAL A 406 22.74 -9.22 -48.70
CA VAL A 406 21.85 -9.25 -49.86
C VAL A 406 21.39 -10.66 -50.07
N VAL A 407 20.10 -10.93 -49.98
CA VAL A 407 19.51 -12.29 -50.08
C VAL A 407 18.72 -12.44 -51.38
N ALA A 408 18.80 -13.62 -52.04
CA ALA A 408 18.04 -13.92 -53.23
C ALA A 408 16.60 -14.25 -52.89
N THR A 409 15.65 -13.63 -53.61
CA THR A 409 14.20 -13.80 -53.42
C THR A 409 13.52 -14.58 -54.53
N SER A 410 14.17 -14.76 -55.71
CA SER A 410 13.63 -15.53 -56.85
C SER A 410 14.60 -16.62 -57.32
N ASN A 411 14.10 -17.54 -58.16
CA ASN A 411 14.83 -18.67 -58.81
C ASN A 411 15.62 -19.58 -57.84
N ARG A 412 15.15 -19.67 -56.58
CA ARG A 412 15.85 -20.35 -55.48
C ARG A 412 16.05 -21.85 -55.69
N THR A 413 15.22 -22.47 -56.50
CA THR A 413 15.33 -23.91 -56.85
C THR A 413 16.46 -24.22 -57.81
N GLU A 414 16.97 -23.22 -58.53
CA GLU A 414 18.07 -23.33 -59.45
C GLU A 414 19.41 -22.91 -58.83
N LEU A 415 19.36 -22.30 -57.63
CA LEU A 415 20.53 -21.79 -56.94
C LEU A 415 21.23 -22.93 -56.17
N PHE A 416 22.55 -22.93 -56.26
CA PHE A 416 23.42 -23.82 -55.47
C PHE A 416 24.63 -22.98 -54.96
N ASP A 417 25.35 -23.49 -54.00
CA ASP A 417 26.48 -22.78 -53.42
C ASP A 417 27.57 -22.54 -54.47
N GLY A 418 27.99 -21.26 -54.60
CA GLY A 418 28.94 -20.83 -55.61
C GLY A 418 28.34 -20.48 -56.99
N ALA A 419 27.04 -20.59 -57.22
CA ALA A 419 26.39 -20.22 -58.48
C ALA A 419 26.62 -18.73 -58.82
N GLN A 420 26.93 -18.43 -60.11
CA GLN A 420 27.01 -17.05 -60.60
C GLN A 420 25.61 -16.47 -60.82
N VAL A 421 25.37 -15.28 -60.30
CA VAL A 421 24.07 -14.62 -60.42
C VAL A 421 24.19 -13.22 -60.95
N THR A 422 23.15 -12.78 -61.66
CA THR A 422 23.00 -11.41 -62.10
C THR A 422 21.76 -10.81 -61.42
N GLN A 423 21.91 -9.67 -60.75
CA GLN A 423 20.78 -8.96 -60.13
C GLN A 423 19.90 -8.36 -61.24
N LYS A 424 18.62 -8.59 -61.13
CA LYS A 424 17.62 -8.08 -62.06
C LYS A 424 16.91 -6.88 -61.45
#